data_df45136265789b053df7e2dbe1f8b833
#
_entry.id   df45136265789b053df7e2dbe1f8b833
#
_cell.length_a   1.000
_cell.length_b   1.000
_cell.length_c   1.000
_cell.angle_alpha   90.00
_cell.angle_beta   90.00
_cell.angle_gamma   90.00
#
_symmetry.space_group_name_H-M   'P 1'
#
loop_
_entity.id
_entity.type
_entity.pdbx_description
1 polymer ?
#
loop_
_entity_poly.entity_id
_entity_poly.type
_entity_poly.pdbx_seq_one_letter_code
_entity_poly.pdbx_strand_id
1 'polypeptide(L)'
;MKKKTNKAAFYKVETSPRLRMRLPLACYLAALLLWMLYGAWGLASDALSGLTQTDIPVTDFQLVGLVPLEDAGENWYLTTDGDPQLLLEDVGQTVRTVSYAADFVGDAREMCLYYTTKVGEPYSRDRRVFPETLPDGSYRYTLPRGPVVSLRLDPCSPDENKQVRVGFAGGVITLNRRATLPGGLDYFIPSWYQAFCLLLYPALAAAALNWAVHVMRRLRGGGPR
;
A
#
# COMPACT_ATOMS: atom_id res chain seq x y z
N MET A 1 2.24 -11.82 -75.78
CA MET A 1 2.55 -11.01 -74.57
C MET A 1 2.37 -11.86 -73.31
N LYS A 2 3.49 -12.31 -72.66
CA LYS A 2 3.42 -13.11 -71.42
C LYS A 2 3.54 -12.13 -70.23
N LYS A 3 2.47 -12.05 -69.43
CA LYS A 3 2.48 -11.30 -68.16
C LYS A 3 3.37 -12.03 -67.14
N LYS A 4 4.52 -11.44 -66.79
CA LYS A 4 5.33 -11.88 -65.62
C LYS A 4 4.61 -11.49 -64.36
N THR A 5 4.03 -12.45 -63.63
CA THR A 5 3.54 -12.29 -62.28
C THR A 5 4.73 -12.25 -61.34
N ASN A 6 5.06 -11.07 -60.81
CA ASN A 6 6.01 -10.89 -59.71
C ASN A 6 5.39 -11.49 -58.45
N LYS A 7 5.80 -12.71 -58.10
CA LYS A 7 5.56 -13.25 -56.75
C LYS A 7 6.49 -12.52 -55.79
N ALA A 8 5.95 -11.56 -55.02
CA ALA A 8 6.64 -10.98 -53.87
C ALA A 8 6.98 -12.13 -52.91
N ALA A 9 8.26 -12.48 -52.85
CA ALA A 9 8.77 -13.43 -51.88
C ALA A 9 8.65 -12.78 -50.49
N PHE A 10 7.64 -13.17 -49.73
CA PHE A 10 7.56 -12.90 -48.31
C PHE A 10 8.76 -13.56 -47.62
N TYR A 11 9.80 -12.78 -47.34
CA TYR A 11 10.94 -13.21 -46.53
C TYR A 11 10.43 -13.56 -45.13
N LYS A 12 10.24 -14.84 -44.89
CA LYS A 12 9.98 -15.41 -43.60
C LYS A 12 11.27 -15.28 -42.77
N VAL A 13 11.41 -14.20 -42.01
CA VAL A 13 12.53 -14.06 -41.08
C VAL A 13 12.37 -15.11 -39.98
N GLU A 14 13.02 -16.25 -40.16
CA GLU A 14 13.12 -17.28 -39.11
C GLU A 14 14.00 -16.74 -37.98
N THR A 15 13.37 -16.09 -37.01
CA THR A 15 13.99 -15.91 -35.70
C THR A 15 14.11 -17.29 -35.06
N SER A 16 15.33 -17.72 -34.72
CA SER A 16 15.55 -19.03 -34.11
C SER A 16 14.64 -19.20 -32.90
N PRO A 17 13.92 -20.33 -32.76
CA PRO A 17 12.95 -20.54 -31.66
C PRO A 17 13.59 -20.38 -30.28
N ARG A 18 14.89 -20.61 -30.17
CA ARG A 18 15.66 -20.42 -28.94
C ARG A 18 15.77 -18.96 -28.48
N LEU A 19 15.80 -17.99 -29.41
CA LEU A 19 15.84 -16.56 -29.07
C LEU A 19 14.47 -16.05 -28.63
N ARG A 20 13.39 -16.61 -29.18
CA ARG A 20 12.00 -16.25 -28.84
C ARG A 20 11.63 -16.63 -27.41
N MET A 21 12.16 -17.72 -26.86
CA MET A 21 11.91 -18.13 -25.47
C MET A 21 12.84 -17.47 -24.45
N ARG A 22 14.07 -17.10 -24.84
CA ARG A 22 15.08 -16.54 -23.91
C ARG A 22 14.73 -15.15 -23.43
N LEU A 23 14.15 -14.30 -24.28
CA LEU A 23 13.83 -12.90 -23.92
C LEU A 23 12.71 -12.81 -22.89
N PRO A 24 11.53 -13.47 -23.08
CA PRO A 24 10.50 -13.52 -22.05
C PRO A 24 11.03 -14.08 -20.72
N LEU A 25 11.75 -15.20 -20.78
CA LEU A 25 12.34 -15.79 -19.58
C LEU A 25 13.26 -14.82 -18.84
N ALA A 26 14.12 -14.09 -19.55
CA ALA A 26 15.00 -13.09 -18.97
C ALA A 26 14.21 -11.93 -18.31
N CYS A 27 13.10 -11.48 -18.94
CA CYS A 27 12.24 -10.45 -18.37
C CYS A 27 11.56 -10.92 -17.07
N TYR A 28 11.07 -12.16 -17.02
CA TYR A 28 10.48 -12.73 -15.81
C TYR A 28 11.51 -12.93 -14.69
N LEU A 29 12.70 -13.43 -15.01
CA LEU A 29 13.80 -13.58 -14.05
C LEU A 29 14.24 -12.22 -13.49
N ALA A 30 14.35 -11.20 -14.34
CA ALA A 30 14.65 -9.86 -13.91
C ALA A 30 13.56 -9.28 -12.99
N ALA A 31 12.29 -9.46 -13.33
CA ALA A 31 11.18 -9.02 -12.50
C ALA A 31 11.16 -9.74 -11.14
N LEU A 32 11.40 -11.04 -11.11
CA LEU A 32 11.49 -11.81 -9.87
C LEU A 32 12.68 -11.33 -9.01
N LEU A 33 13.84 -11.10 -9.62
CA LEU A 33 15.00 -10.57 -8.91
C LEU A 33 14.72 -9.20 -8.30
N LEU A 34 14.11 -8.29 -9.07
CA LEU A 34 13.73 -6.96 -8.58
C LEU A 34 12.72 -7.05 -7.43
N TRP A 35 11.77 -7.98 -7.53
CA TRP A 35 10.83 -8.24 -6.45
C TRP A 35 11.51 -8.74 -5.18
N MET A 36 12.44 -9.68 -5.29
CA MET A 36 13.20 -10.20 -4.15
C MET A 36 14.07 -9.11 -3.52
N LEU A 37 14.71 -8.26 -4.34
CA LEU A 37 15.48 -7.12 -3.84
C LEU A 37 14.60 -6.08 -3.13
N TYR A 38 13.40 -5.83 -3.65
CA TYR A 38 12.42 -4.95 -3.01
C TYR A 38 11.96 -5.49 -1.65
N GLY A 39 11.66 -6.79 -1.56
CA GLY A 39 11.30 -7.46 -0.30
C GLY A 39 12.47 -7.42 0.71
N ALA A 40 13.69 -7.75 0.27
CA ALA A 40 14.88 -7.70 1.11
C ALA A 40 15.18 -6.27 1.62
N TRP A 41 15.03 -5.27 0.76
CA TRP A 41 15.13 -3.86 1.16
C TRP A 41 14.06 -3.51 2.21
N GLY A 42 12.82 -3.95 2.03
CA GLY A 42 11.75 -3.76 2.99
C GLY A 42 12.08 -4.33 4.36
N LEU A 43 12.52 -5.59 4.39
CA LEU A 43 12.93 -6.28 5.61
C LEU A 43 14.10 -5.57 6.31
N ALA A 44 15.14 -5.23 5.56
CA ALA A 44 16.29 -4.53 6.09
C ALA A 44 15.95 -3.13 6.62
N SER A 45 15.13 -2.38 5.88
CA SER A 45 14.66 -1.05 6.28
C SER A 45 13.89 -1.09 7.60
N ASP A 46 12.93 -2.01 7.72
CA ASP A 46 12.11 -2.11 8.94
C ASP A 46 12.95 -2.63 10.13
N ALA A 47 13.90 -3.56 9.89
CA ALA A 47 14.84 -4.02 10.92
C ALA A 47 15.78 -2.91 11.43
N LEU A 48 16.25 -2.03 10.53
CA LEU A 48 17.12 -0.90 10.87
C LEU A 48 16.37 0.28 11.46
N SER A 49 15.06 0.39 11.23
CA SER A 49 14.24 1.51 11.72
C SER A 49 13.98 1.47 13.23
N GLY A 50 14.35 0.39 13.92
CA GLY A 50 14.16 0.27 15.36
C GLY A 50 12.68 0.36 15.76
N LEU A 51 11.80 -0.31 15.00
CA LEU A 51 10.35 -0.30 15.28
C LEU A 51 10.07 -0.82 16.69
N THR A 52 9.56 0.05 17.55
CA THR A 52 9.15 -0.29 18.91
C THR A 52 7.63 -0.25 19.01
N GLN A 53 7.07 -1.25 19.69
CA GLN A 53 5.66 -1.19 20.06
C GLN A 53 5.48 -0.19 21.17
N THR A 54 4.51 0.72 21.00
CA THR A 54 4.15 1.72 22.01
C THR A 54 2.63 1.77 22.11
N ASP A 55 2.14 1.59 23.34
CA ASP A 55 0.73 1.71 23.65
C ASP A 55 0.48 3.13 24.17
N ILE A 56 -0.37 3.88 23.47
CA ILE A 56 -0.69 5.26 23.79
C ILE A 56 -2.12 5.30 24.31
N PRO A 57 -2.37 5.75 25.54
CA PRO A 57 -3.72 5.95 26.06
C PRO A 57 -4.53 6.89 25.16
N VAL A 58 -5.80 6.60 24.95
CA VAL A 58 -6.70 7.46 24.16
C VAL A 58 -6.78 8.86 24.78
N THR A 59 -6.59 8.97 26.09
CA THR A 59 -6.54 10.25 26.83
C THR A 59 -5.34 11.13 26.47
N ASP A 60 -4.28 10.57 25.91
CA ASP A 60 -3.09 11.31 25.49
C ASP A 60 -3.25 11.96 24.10
N PHE A 61 -4.34 11.60 23.39
CA PHE A 61 -4.72 12.25 22.16
C PHE A 61 -5.53 13.51 22.44
N GLN A 62 -5.33 14.54 21.64
CA GLN A 62 -6.24 15.65 21.60
C GLN A 62 -7.55 15.20 20.91
N LEU A 63 -8.65 15.22 21.67
CA LEU A 63 -9.96 14.83 21.17
C LEU A 63 -10.66 16.03 20.54
N VAL A 64 -11.15 15.85 19.32
CA VAL A 64 -11.98 16.82 18.61
C VAL A 64 -13.27 16.13 18.20
N GLY A 65 -14.43 16.72 18.50
CA GLY A 65 -15.72 16.11 18.20
C GLY A 65 -16.04 14.82 18.97
N LEU A 66 -15.30 14.56 20.06
CA LEU A 66 -15.47 13.41 20.95
C LEU A 66 -15.49 13.88 22.41
N VAL A 67 -16.45 13.41 23.18
CA VAL A 67 -16.54 13.68 24.62
C VAL A 67 -16.61 12.35 25.38
N PRO A 68 -15.91 12.23 26.53
CA PRO A 68 -16.00 11.03 27.37
C PRO A 68 -17.44 10.78 27.81
N LEU A 69 -17.85 9.51 27.88
CA LEU A 69 -19.17 9.09 28.27
C LEU A 69 -19.10 8.34 29.62
N GLU A 70 -19.29 9.06 30.71
CA GLU A 70 -19.10 8.53 32.07
C GLU A 70 -20.05 7.35 32.39
N ASP A 71 -21.29 7.38 31.84
CA ASP A 71 -22.32 6.38 32.12
C ASP A 71 -22.14 5.05 31.36
N ALA A 72 -21.27 4.98 30.36
CA ALA A 72 -21.11 3.80 29.50
C ALA A 72 -19.91 2.91 29.90
N GLY A 73 -19.16 3.30 30.92
CA GLY A 73 -17.93 2.64 31.34
C GLY A 73 -16.67 3.35 30.88
N GLU A 74 -15.52 2.82 31.28
CA GLU A 74 -14.23 3.40 30.92
C GLU A 74 -14.00 3.35 29.40
N ASN A 75 -13.37 4.40 28.85
CA ASN A 75 -12.93 4.52 27.45
C ASN A 75 -14.06 4.57 26.40
N TRP A 76 -15.27 4.95 26.82
CA TRP A 76 -16.36 5.24 25.93
C TRP A 76 -16.45 6.74 25.63
N TYR A 77 -16.70 7.07 24.39
CA TYR A 77 -16.81 8.44 23.88
C TYR A 77 -18.06 8.61 23.03
N LEU A 78 -18.66 9.79 23.09
CA LEU A 78 -19.80 10.17 22.27
C LEU A 78 -19.33 11.17 21.21
N THR A 79 -19.70 10.96 19.95
CA THR A 79 -19.45 11.95 18.91
C THR A 79 -20.37 13.15 19.06
N THR A 80 -19.80 14.35 18.96
CA THR A 80 -20.54 15.62 19.05
C THR A 80 -20.78 16.27 17.69
N ASP A 81 -20.06 15.80 16.66
CA ASP A 81 -20.20 16.25 15.27
C ASP A 81 -19.97 15.09 14.28
N GLY A 82 -19.97 15.38 12.98
CA GLY A 82 -19.79 14.41 11.90
C GLY A 82 -18.35 14.08 11.57
N ASP A 83 -17.34 14.73 12.20
CA ASP A 83 -15.91 14.54 11.93
C ASP A 83 -15.09 14.38 13.23
N PRO A 84 -15.40 13.33 14.03
CA PRO A 84 -14.67 13.08 15.28
C PRO A 84 -13.22 12.66 15.02
N GLN A 85 -12.27 13.26 15.75
CA GLN A 85 -10.85 13.10 15.53
C GLN A 85 -10.08 12.87 16.82
N LEU A 86 -9.05 12.02 16.74
CA LEU A 86 -8.01 11.87 17.75
C LEU A 86 -6.70 12.33 17.12
N LEU A 87 -6.11 13.38 17.67
CA LEU A 87 -4.89 13.99 17.15
C LEU A 87 -3.70 13.67 18.06
N LEU A 88 -2.60 13.23 17.44
CA LEU A 88 -1.31 13.04 18.08
C LEU A 88 -0.27 13.87 17.31
N GLU A 89 0.18 14.99 17.87
CA GLU A 89 1.03 15.95 17.15
C GLU A 89 2.49 15.52 17.02
N ASP A 90 3.02 14.81 18.01
CA ASP A 90 4.40 14.32 18.02
C ASP A 90 4.41 12.82 18.29
N VAL A 91 4.69 12.07 17.25
CA VAL A 91 4.74 10.60 17.35
C VAL A 91 6.06 10.12 17.96
N GLY A 92 7.15 10.87 17.82
CA GLY A 92 8.45 10.61 18.44
C GLY A 92 9.17 9.34 17.99
N GLN A 93 8.60 8.54 17.06
CA GLN A 93 9.18 7.30 16.61
C GLN A 93 8.78 6.96 15.17
N THR A 94 9.47 5.98 14.56
CA THR A 94 9.07 5.42 13.26
C THR A 94 7.80 4.58 13.42
N VAL A 95 6.77 4.87 12.61
CA VAL A 95 5.50 4.15 12.64
C VAL A 95 5.26 3.42 11.32
N ARG A 96 4.94 2.13 11.43
CA ARG A 96 4.55 1.27 10.32
C ARG A 96 3.10 0.84 10.41
N THR A 97 2.63 0.60 11.62
CA THR A 97 1.23 0.22 11.86
C THR A 97 0.66 1.01 13.03
N VAL A 98 -0.61 1.36 12.92
CA VAL A 98 -1.44 1.86 14.01
C VAL A 98 -2.57 0.87 14.18
N SER A 99 -2.82 0.40 15.39
CA SER A 99 -3.88 -0.58 15.65
C SER A 99 -4.62 -0.28 16.95
N TYR A 100 -5.91 -0.55 16.94
CA TYR A 100 -6.77 -0.48 18.12
C TYR A 100 -7.95 -1.43 17.95
N ALA A 101 -8.60 -1.76 19.06
CA ALA A 101 -9.90 -2.42 19.03
C ALA A 101 -10.96 -1.45 19.56
N ALA A 102 -12.09 -1.38 18.89
CA ALA A 102 -13.18 -0.51 19.30
C ALA A 102 -14.54 -1.14 18.98
N ASP A 103 -15.49 -0.88 19.86
CA ASP A 103 -16.90 -1.18 19.69
C ASP A 103 -17.67 0.09 19.34
N PHE A 104 -18.68 -0.04 18.48
CA PHE A 104 -19.50 1.07 18.04
C PHE A 104 -20.97 0.82 18.37
N VAL A 105 -21.62 1.83 18.92
CA VAL A 105 -23.08 1.86 19.04
C VAL A 105 -23.61 2.96 18.14
N GLY A 106 -24.19 2.56 17.03
CA GLY A 106 -24.57 3.44 15.92
C GLY A 106 -23.84 3.08 14.61
N ASP A 107 -24.05 3.87 13.58
CA ASP A 107 -23.43 3.66 12.26
C ASP A 107 -22.09 4.39 12.18
N ALA A 108 -20.99 3.66 12.36
CA ALA A 108 -19.66 4.21 12.33
C ALA A 108 -19.23 4.71 10.94
N ARG A 109 -19.79 4.13 9.86
CA ARG A 109 -19.48 4.45 8.46
C ARG A 109 -17.99 4.34 8.13
N GLU A 110 -17.38 5.43 7.65
CA GLU A 110 -15.98 5.45 7.24
C GLU A 110 -15.06 5.67 8.44
N MET A 111 -14.00 4.88 8.50
CA MET A 111 -12.89 5.05 9.44
C MET A 111 -11.63 5.32 8.64
N CYS A 112 -10.80 6.26 9.07
CA CYS A 112 -9.53 6.52 8.39
C CYS A 112 -8.47 7.09 9.33
N LEU A 113 -7.22 7.01 8.88
CA LEU A 113 -6.06 7.58 9.55
C LEU A 113 -5.32 8.49 8.57
N TYR A 114 -5.13 9.73 8.96
CA TYR A 114 -4.26 10.66 8.27
C TYR A 114 -2.91 10.75 8.97
N TYR A 115 -1.87 11.03 8.22
CA TYR A 115 -0.53 11.27 8.76
C TYR A 115 0.16 12.43 8.06
N THR A 116 1.10 13.06 8.75
CA THR A 116 1.97 14.08 8.18
C THR A 116 3.42 13.59 8.18
N THR A 117 4.25 14.17 7.32
CA THR A 117 5.68 13.82 7.21
C THR A 117 6.58 14.96 7.62
N LYS A 118 6.00 16.14 7.90
CA LYS A 118 6.70 17.35 8.33
C LYS A 118 5.90 18.05 9.43
N VAL A 119 6.61 18.73 10.30
CA VAL A 119 6.00 19.56 11.34
C VAL A 119 5.18 20.69 10.70
N GLY A 120 3.97 20.91 11.20
CA GLY A 120 3.08 21.97 10.73
C GLY A 120 2.45 21.73 9.35
N GLU A 121 2.61 20.54 8.80
CA GLU A 121 1.97 20.17 7.54
C GLU A 121 0.47 19.85 7.77
N PRO A 122 -0.45 20.38 6.93
CA PRO A 122 -1.87 20.08 7.06
C PRO A 122 -2.16 18.63 6.68
N TYR A 123 -3.14 18.01 7.33
CA TYR A 123 -3.67 16.70 6.92
C TYR A 123 -4.31 16.78 5.53
N SER A 124 -4.01 15.81 4.70
CA SER A 124 -4.44 15.78 3.30
C SER A 124 -5.00 14.41 2.90
N ARG A 125 -5.92 14.39 1.94
CA ARG A 125 -6.50 13.14 1.41
C ARG A 125 -5.46 12.23 0.75
N ASP A 126 -4.36 12.78 0.26
CA ASP A 126 -3.27 12.00 -0.37
C ASP A 126 -2.48 11.18 0.65
N ARG A 127 -2.61 11.51 1.93
CA ARG A 127 -1.97 10.84 3.06
C ARG A 127 -3.00 10.25 4.02
N ARG A 128 -4.01 9.63 3.46
CA ARG A 128 -5.05 8.93 4.17
C ARG A 128 -4.91 7.42 3.94
N VAL A 129 -5.04 6.65 4.99
CA VAL A 129 -5.07 5.19 4.96
C VAL A 129 -6.35 4.69 5.63
N PHE A 130 -6.85 3.56 5.12
CA PHE A 130 -8.05 2.92 5.63
C PHE A 130 -7.69 1.70 6.48
N PRO A 131 -8.53 1.32 7.44
CA PRO A 131 -8.26 0.18 8.28
C PRO A 131 -8.49 -1.14 7.56
N GLU A 132 -7.72 -2.13 7.97
CA GLU A 132 -7.99 -3.53 7.74
C GLU A 132 -8.51 -4.13 9.04
N THR A 133 -9.63 -4.84 9.00
CA THR A 133 -10.14 -5.57 10.16
C THR A 133 -9.39 -6.88 10.30
N LEU A 134 -8.77 -7.09 11.45
CA LEU A 134 -8.03 -8.30 11.76
C LEU A 134 -8.97 -9.41 12.27
N PRO A 135 -8.53 -10.69 12.27
CA PRO A 135 -9.35 -11.81 12.74
C PRO A 135 -9.78 -11.70 14.20
N ASP A 136 -9.06 -10.94 15.03
CA ASP A 136 -9.40 -10.65 16.42
C ASP A 136 -10.40 -9.50 16.60
N GLY A 137 -10.92 -8.95 15.50
CA GLY A 137 -11.86 -7.83 15.48
C GLY A 137 -11.19 -6.46 15.64
N SER A 138 -9.88 -6.40 15.85
CA SER A 138 -9.17 -5.12 15.92
C SER A 138 -8.94 -4.52 14.53
N TYR A 139 -8.71 -3.21 14.49
CA TYR A 139 -8.43 -2.45 13.28
C TYR A 139 -6.93 -2.21 13.16
N ARG A 140 -6.40 -2.34 11.94
CA ARG A 140 -5.00 -2.06 11.61
C ARG A 140 -4.93 -1.09 10.45
N TYR A 141 -4.17 -0.02 10.62
CA TYR A 141 -3.75 0.89 9.56
C TYR A 141 -2.29 0.64 9.24
N THR A 142 -1.95 0.46 7.97
CA THR A 142 -0.57 0.26 7.52
C THR A 142 -0.08 1.52 6.83
N LEU A 143 0.95 2.16 7.38
CA LEU A 143 1.54 3.37 6.87
C LEU A 143 2.67 3.07 5.87
N PRO A 144 2.87 3.91 4.83
CA PRO A 144 4.03 3.81 3.96
C PRO A 144 5.33 4.02 4.73
N ARG A 145 6.44 3.53 4.17
CA ARG A 145 7.78 3.78 4.74
C ARG A 145 8.14 5.25 4.60
N GLY A 146 8.58 5.85 5.69
CA GLY A 146 8.97 7.24 5.74
C GLY A 146 8.78 7.84 7.12
N PRO A 147 9.14 9.11 7.29
CA PRO A 147 8.89 9.83 8.53
C PRO A 147 7.38 10.02 8.73
N VAL A 148 6.93 9.83 9.96
CA VAL A 148 5.58 10.17 10.43
C VAL A 148 5.77 11.11 11.60
N VAL A 149 5.24 12.33 11.48
CA VAL A 149 5.38 13.38 12.50
C VAL A 149 4.13 13.49 13.34
N SER A 150 2.95 13.50 12.71
CA SER A 150 1.68 13.56 13.43
C SER A 150 0.67 12.58 12.83
N LEU A 151 -0.30 12.20 13.65
CA LEU A 151 -1.39 11.33 13.30
C LEU A 151 -2.73 11.99 13.62
N ARG A 152 -3.71 11.80 12.75
CA ARG A 152 -5.11 12.09 12.98
C ARG A 152 -5.89 10.80 12.70
N LEU A 153 -6.49 10.24 13.73
CA LEU A 153 -7.38 9.10 13.61
C LEU A 153 -8.83 9.58 13.63
N ASP A 154 -9.57 9.27 12.59
CA ASP A 154 -11.01 9.46 12.49
C ASP A 154 -11.67 8.09 12.72
N PRO A 155 -12.12 7.79 13.95
CA PRO A 155 -12.61 6.46 14.30
C PRO A 155 -13.96 6.13 13.69
N CYS A 156 -14.71 7.13 13.28
CA CYS A 156 -15.98 7.00 12.58
C CYS A 156 -16.30 8.31 11.85
N SER A 157 -17.31 8.28 10.98
CA SER A 157 -17.77 9.46 10.23
C SER A 157 -19.30 9.48 10.20
N PRO A 158 -19.96 9.75 11.36
CA PRO A 158 -21.41 9.71 11.47
C PRO A 158 -22.07 10.77 10.60
N ASP A 159 -23.36 10.58 10.30
CA ASP A 159 -24.18 11.65 9.71
C ASP A 159 -24.29 12.82 10.70
N GLU A 160 -24.38 14.05 10.19
CA GLU A 160 -24.39 15.29 10.98
C GLU A 160 -25.39 15.31 12.16
N ASN A 161 -26.49 14.54 12.05
CA ASN A 161 -27.55 14.50 13.05
C ASN A 161 -27.60 13.16 13.82
N LYS A 162 -26.58 12.30 13.68
CA LYS A 162 -26.53 11.00 14.34
C LYS A 162 -25.29 10.91 15.20
N GLN A 163 -25.51 10.70 16.49
CA GLN A 163 -24.41 10.44 17.41
C GLN A 163 -24.02 8.97 17.38
N VAL A 164 -22.71 8.70 17.41
CA VAL A 164 -22.14 7.35 17.55
C VAL A 164 -21.40 7.30 18.87
N ARG A 165 -21.56 6.19 19.59
CA ARG A 165 -20.73 5.90 20.75
C ARG A 165 -19.57 5.02 20.31
N VAL A 166 -18.37 5.38 20.69
CA VAL A 166 -17.13 4.65 20.38
C VAL A 166 -16.51 4.22 21.68
N GLY A 167 -16.34 2.91 21.87
CA GLY A 167 -15.66 2.34 23.02
C GLY A 167 -14.30 1.77 22.59
N PHE A 168 -13.21 2.35 23.07
CA PHE A 168 -11.86 1.82 22.76
C PHE A 168 -11.49 0.72 23.77
N ALA A 169 -11.35 -0.51 23.31
CA ALA A 169 -11.02 -1.64 24.15
C ALA A 169 -9.64 -1.44 24.80
N GLY A 170 -9.60 -1.52 26.12
CA GLY A 170 -8.39 -1.24 26.88
C GLY A 170 -7.94 0.23 26.92
N GLY A 171 -8.67 1.12 26.25
CA GLY A 171 -8.37 2.57 26.22
C GLY A 171 -7.04 2.96 25.58
N VAL A 172 -6.52 2.13 24.66
CA VAL A 172 -5.20 2.33 24.05
C VAL A 172 -5.24 2.22 22.54
N ILE A 173 -4.37 3.01 21.91
CA ILE A 173 -4.02 2.90 20.49
C ILE A 173 -2.56 2.46 20.43
N THR A 174 -2.28 1.34 19.76
CA THR A 174 -0.95 0.75 19.71
C THR A 174 -0.25 1.11 18.41
N LEU A 175 0.90 1.74 18.52
CA LEU A 175 1.83 1.93 17.39
C LEU A 175 2.73 0.70 17.28
N ASN A 176 2.95 0.21 16.05
CA ASN A 176 3.84 -0.90 15.74
C ASN A 176 3.57 -2.16 16.57
N ARG A 177 2.30 -2.53 16.76
CA ARG A 177 1.93 -3.77 17.46
C ARG A 177 2.64 -4.94 16.79
N ARG A 178 3.43 -5.72 17.56
CA ARG A 178 4.27 -6.80 17.02
C ARG A 178 3.51 -7.81 16.18
N ALA A 179 2.30 -8.16 16.60
CA ALA A 179 1.44 -9.10 15.87
C ALA A 179 0.92 -8.53 14.52
N THR A 180 1.00 -7.22 14.30
CA THR A 180 0.53 -6.55 13.08
C THR A 180 1.65 -6.12 12.14
N LEU A 181 2.90 -6.20 12.59
CA LEU A 181 4.06 -5.95 11.73
C LEU A 181 4.28 -7.12 10.78
N PRO A 182 4.73 -6.85 9.54
CA PRO A 182 5.05 -7.91 8.59
C PRO A 182 6.10 -8.85 9.18
N GLY A 183 5.86 -10.16 9.12
CA GLY A 183 6.87 -11.18 9.40
C GLY A 183 7.90 -11.28 8.27
N GLY A 184 9.02 -11.98 8.51
CA GLY A 184 10.12 -12.06 7.54
C GLY A 184 9.72 -12.51 6.14
N LEU A 185 8.73 -13.41 6.02
CA LEU A 185 8.23 -13.89 4.71
C LEU A 185 7.20 -12.95 4.07
N ASP A 186 6.48 -12.16 4.84
CA ASP A 186 5.41 -11.28 4.33
C ASP A 186 5.95 -10.21 3.36
N TYR A 187 7.24 -9.84 3.49
CA TYR A 187 7.89 -8.93 2.57
C TYR A 187 8.01 -9.48 1.14
N PHE A 188 7.92 -10.80 0.97
CA PHE A 188 8.08 -11.50 -0.29
C PHE A 188 6.78 -12.04 -0.86
N ILE A 189 5.68 -11.97 -0.10
CA ILE A 189 4.35 -12.37 -0.54
C ILE A 189 3.70 -11.18 -1.27
N PRO A 190 3.46 -11.28 -2.58
CA PRO A 190 2.84 -10.18 -3.32
C PRO A 190 1.34 -10.09 -3.01
N SER A 191 0.81 -8.88 -2.90
CA SER A 191 -0.64 -8.66 -2.96
C SER A 191 -1.20 -9.08 -4.33
N TRP A 192 -2.51 -9.25 -4.46
CA TRP A 192 -3.15 -9.57 -5.74
C TRP A 192 -2.77 -8.61 -6.86
N TYR A 193 -2.74 -7.31 -6.58
CA TYR A 193 -2.33 -6.31 -7.55
C TYR A 193 -0.86 -6.46 -7.95
N GLN A 194 0.02 -6.68 -6.98
CA GLN A 194 1.45 -6.90 -7.23
C GLN A 194 1.71 -8.20 -8.01
N ALA A 195 1.00 -9.28 -7.68
CA ALA A 195 1.07 -10.53 -8.42
C ALA A 195 0.64 -10.34 -9.87
N PHE A 196 -0.44 -9.60 -10.12
CA PHE A 196 -0.88 -9.23 -11.46
C PHE A 196 0.18 -8.42 -12.21
N CYS A 197 0.80 -7.43 -11.55
CA CYS A 197 1.88 -6.64 -12.15
C CYS A 197 3.12 -7.48 -12.48
N LEU A 198 3.52 -8.41 -11.58
CA LEU A 198 4.62 -9.34 -11.81
C LEU A 198 4.36 -10.31 -12.98
N LEU A 199 3.12 -10.61 -13.27
CA LEU A 199 2.74 -11.42 -14.42
C LEU A 199 2.70 -10.59 -15.72
N LEU A 200 2.08 -9.42 -15.71
CA LEU A 200 1.78 -8.62 -16.88
C LEU A 200 2.99 -7.83 -17.40
N TYR A 201 3.69 -7.10 -16.51
CA TYR A 201 4.75 -6.19 -16.96
C TYR A 201 5.95 -6.88 -17.62
N PRO A 202 6.45 -8.05 -17.15
CA PRO A 202 7.50 -8.76 -17.86
C PRO A 202 7.09 -9.24 -19.25
N ALA A 203 5.81 -9.63 -19.41
CA ALA A 203 5.28 -10.03 -20.72
C ALA A 203 5.23 -8.84 -21.70
N LEU A 204 4.75 -7.67 -21.23
CA LEU A 204 4.72 -6.43 -22.03
C LEU A 204 6.14 -5.96 -22.38
N ALA A 205 7.07 -6.00 -21.43
CA ALA A 205 8.47 -5.66 -21.66
C ALA A 205 9.11 -6.58 -22.70
N ALA A 206 8.89 -7.88 -22.60
CA ALA A 206 9.39 -8.86 -23.56
C ALA A 206 8.80 -8.63 -24.97
N ALA A 207 7.51 -8.32 -25.08
CA ALA A 207 6.85 -7.99 -26.33
C ALA A 207 7.44 -6.72 -26.96
N ALA A 208 7.59 -5.65 -26.17
CA ALA A 208 8.17 -4.38 -26.61
C ALA A 208 9.62 -4.53 -27.07
N LEU A 209 10.44 -5.24 -26.30
CA LEU A 209 11.85 -5.52 -26.66
C LEU A 209 11.94 -6.37 -27.94
N ASN A 210 11.10 -7.37 -28.08
CA ASN A 210 11.07 -8.20 -29.28
C ASN A 210 10.68 -7.38 -30.52
N TRP A 211 9.68 -6.51 -30.37
CA TRP A 211 9.29 -5.57 -31.43
C TRP A 211 10.42 -4.60 -31.78
N ALA A 212 11.08 -3.98 -30.79
CA ALA A 212 12.19 -3.08 -31.02
C ALA A 212 13.38 -3.76 -31.73
N VAL A 213 13.74 -4.99 -31.33
CA VAL A 213 14.77 -5.79 -32.00
C VAL A 213 14.37 -6.05 -33.46
N HIS A 214 13.10 -6.34 -33.70
CA HIS A 214 12.61 -6.59 -35.06
C HIS A 214 12.71 -5.34 -35.96
N VAL A 215 12.32 -4.16 -35.44
CA VAL A 215 12.43 -2.88 -36.13
C VAL A 215 13.88 -2.53 -36.42
N MET A 216 14.77 -2.64 -35.41
CA MET A 216 16.20 -2.36 -35.61
C MET A 216 16.85 -3.27 -36.66
N ARG A 217 16.48 -4.55 -36.71
CA ARG A 217 16.98 -5.47 -37.74
C ARG A 217 16.49 -5.07 -39.15
N ARG A 218 15.25 -4.61 -39.28
CA ARG A 218 14.74 -4.10 -40.55
C ARG A 218 15.48 -2.85 -41.03
N LEU A 219 15.75 -1.92 -40.11
CA LEU A 219 16.49 -0.68 -40.44
C LEU A 219 17.95 -0.95 -40.84
N ARG A 220 18.61 -1.91 -40.17
CA ARG A 220 19.99 -2.30 -40.51
C ARG A 220 20.10 -3.17 -41.75
N GLY A 221 19.08 -3.94 -42.11
CA GLY A 221 19.04 -4.79 -43.31
C GLY A 221 18.54 -4.10 -44.58
N GLY A 222 18.08 -2.84 -44.47
CA GLY A 222 17.52 -2.04 -45.59
C GLY A 222 18.51 -1.12 -46.29
N GLY A 223 19.82 -1.35 -46.20
CA GLY A 223 20.79 -0.65 -47.06
C GLY A 223 20.55 -1.01 -48.53
N PRO A 224 20.59 -0.02 -49.46
CA PRO A 224 20.33 -0.24 -50.86
C PRO A 224 21.38 -1.21 -51.44
N ARG A 225 20.91 -2.27 -52.09
CA ARG A 225 21.70 -3.08 -53.05
C ARG A 225 21.61 -2.46 -54.40
#